data_430a76ea4ae9c69b78c16c37cc74c017
#
_entry.id   430a76ea4ae9c69b78c16c37cc74c017
#
_cell.length_a   1.000
_cell.length_b   1.000
_cell.length_c   1.000
_cell.angle_alpha   90.00
_cell.angle_beta   90.00
_cell.angle_gamma   90.00
#
_symmetry.space_group_name_H-M   'P 1'
#
loop_
_entity.id
_entity.type
_entity.pdbx_description
1 polymer ?
#
loop_
_entity_poly.entity_id
_entity_poly.type
_entity_poly.pdbx_seq_one_letter_code
_entity_poly.pdbx_strand_id
1 'polypeptide(L)'
;MKFLKIFFILIYSSVSSQELTLEQANHLATLPLKCLQQEYPNKLGQMLIDSTEIQSPKKLHPTFYGCFDWHSSVHGHWSLVYLLKKYPNLANKEQIIQKLKTNLSKENIQVEIDYLNKKHEKSFERTYGWNWLLKLQLELETSNEPFAKELAQNLKPLSNIIIERYIEFLPKLLYPVRVGTHSNTAFGLTNAWDYAIFSKNELLQKSIKENANRLFQKDENCPFNWEPSGTDFLSPCMEEMALMQRILPKKEFLTWLKKFAPRLFKKDYK
;
A
#
# COMPACT_ATOMS: atom_id res chain seq x y z
N MET A 1 -59.56 21.02 20.14
CA MET A 1 -58.23 21.04 19.47
C MET A 1 -57.49 19.74 19.80
N LYS A 2 -57.39 18.82 18.84
CA LYS A 2 -56.67 17.56 19.02
C LYS A 2 -55.25 17.75 18.52
N PHE A 3 -54.27 17.66 19.42
CA PHE A 3 -52.84 17.72 19.04
C PHE A 3 -52.41 16.35 18.47
N LEU A 4 -52.11 16.34 17.17
CA LEU A 4 -51.53 15.19 16.48
C LEU A 4 -50.03 15.13 16.81
N LYS A 5 -49.59 14.19 17.63
CA LYS A 5 -48.15 13.93 17.87
C LYS A 5 -47.60 13.17 16.68
N ILE A 6 -46.82 13.85 15.82
CA ILE A 6 -46.07 13.21 14.75
C ILE A 6 -44.85 12.59 15.35
N PHE A 7 -44.80 11.25 15.34
CA PHE A 7 -43.61 10.46 15.76
C PHE A 7 -42.65 10.38 14.56
N PHE A 8 -41.57 11.10 14.62
CA PHE A 8 -40.47 10.95 13.66
C PHE A 8 -39.71 9.69 13.98
N ILE A 9 -39.91 8.63 13.19
CA ILE A 9 -39.05 7.43 13.22
C ILE A 9 -37.79 7.77 12.44
N LEU A 10 -36.70 8.03 13.15
CA LEU A 10 -35.34 8.11 12.56
C LEU A 10 -34.93 6.70 12.16
N ILE A 11 -35.05 6.39 10.86
CA ILE A 11 -34.48 5.19 10.29
C ILE A 11 -32.96 5.40 10.23
N TYR A 12 -32.23 4.87 11.19
CA TYR A 12 -30.77 4.71 11.09
C TYR A 12 -30.49 3.64 10.04
N SER A 13 -30.21 4.03 8.81
CA SER A 13 -29.58 3.16 7.85
C SER A 13 -28.12 3.00 8.27
N SER A 14 -27.81 1.93 9.01
CA SER A 14 -26.43 1.49 9.18
C SER A 14 -25.89 1.10 7.82
N VAL A 15 -24.98 1.91 7.27
CA VAL A 15 -24.15 1.50 6.15
C VAL A 15 -23.19 0.45 6.70
N SER A 16 -23.60 -0.82 6.65
CA SER A 16 -22.67 -1.91 6.88
C SER A 16 -21.80 -2.02 5.62
N SER A 17 -20.48 -1.91 5.76
CA SER A 17 -19.57 -2.29 4.69
C SER A 17 -19.85 -3.77 4.38
N GLN A 18 -20.18 -4.08 3.13
CA GLN A 18 -20.46 -5.44 2.71
C GLN A 18 -19.14 -6.23 2.80
N GLU A 19 -19.06 -7.18 3.74
CA GLU A 19 -17.93 -8.10 3.81
C GLU A 19 -17.98 -9.05 2.61
N LEU A 20 -16.81 -9.44 2.10
CA LEU A 20 -16.72 -10.44 1.04
C LEU A 20 -17.26 -11.78 1.54
N THR A 21 -18.00 -12.48 0.69
CA THR A 21 -18.35 -13.89 0.94
C THR A 21 -17.10 -14.77 0.80
N LEU A 22 -17.14 -15.98 1.35
CA LEU A 22 -16.07 -16.97 1.17
C LEU A 22 -15.84 -17.30 -0.33
N GLU A 23 -16.91 -17.35 -1.13
CA GLU A 23 -16.84 -17.57 -2.56
C GLU A 23 -16.08 -16.43 -3.27
N GLN A 24 -16.42 -15.19 -2.96
CA GLN A 24 -15.72 -14.01 -3.48
C GLN A 24 -14.25 -13.99 -3.06
N ALA A 25 -13.95 -14.35 -1.80
CA ALA A 25 -12.58 -14.44 -1.30
C ALA A 25 -11.78 -15.52 -2.06
N ASN A 26 -12.38 -16.70 -2.30
CA ASN A 26 -11.76 -17.75 -3.12
C ASN A 26 -11.52 -17.30 -4.55
N HIS A 27 -12.47 -16.59 -5.15
CA HIS A 27 -12.30 -16.03 -6.49
C HIS A 27 -11.14 -15.03 -6.55
N LEU A 28 -11.06 -14.10 -5.58
CA LEU A 28 -9.97 -13.12 -5.49
C LEU A 28 -8.59 -13.77 -5.26
N ALA A 29 -8.53 -14.90 -4.56
CA ALA A 29 -7.27 -15.62 -4.35
C ALA A 29 -6.73 -16.28 -5.62
N THR A 30 -7.57 -16.52 -6.63
CA THR A 30 -7.21 -17.33 -7.82
C THR A 30 -6.07 -16.69 -8.62
N LEU A 31 -6.17 -15.40 -8.91
CA LEU A 31 -5.19 -14.69 -9.74
C LEU A 31 -3.81 -14.63 -9.07
N PRO A 32 -3.67 -14.13 -7.82
CA PRO A 32 -2.37 -14.10 -7.16
C PRO A 32 -1.79 -15.50 -6.94
N LEU A 33 -2.62 -16.49 -6.57
CA LEU A 33 -2.16 -17.87 -6.42
C LEU A 33 -1.55 -18.43 -7.72
N LYS A 34 -2.11 -18.07 -8.87
CA LYS A 34 -1.61 -18.48 -10.18
C LYS A 34 -0.31 -17.77 -10.53
N CYS A 35 -0.25 -16.44 -10.32
CA CYS A 35 0.81 -15.63 -10.89
C CYS A 35 2.07 -15.48 -10.02
N LEU A 36 2.02 -15.72 -8.68
CA LEU A 36 3.16 -15.49 -7.78
C LEU A 36 4.48 -16.15 -8.24
N GLN A 37 4.39 -17.32 -8.89
CA GLN A 37 5.54 -18.08 -9.35
C GLN A 37 5.58 -18.25 -10.87
N GLN A 38 4.84 -17.40 -11.59
CA GLN A 38 4.86 -17.34 -13.04
C GLN A 38 5.85 -16.23 -13.45
N GLU A 39 6.99 -16.65 -14.01
CA GLU A 39 8.09 -15.74 -14.33
C GLU A 39 7.77 -14.79 -15.49
N TYR A 40 7.04 -15.28 -16.50
CA TYR A 40 6.70 -14.50 -17.71
C TYR A 40 5.21 -14.49 -17.98
N PRO A 41 4.68 -13.36 -18.62
CA PRO A 41 5.39 -12.14 -19.00
C PRO A 41 5.87 -11.35 -17.78
N ASN A 42 6.98 -10.58 -17.94
CA ASN A 42 7.57 -9.82 -16.84
C ASN A 42 8.12 -8.47 -17.33
N LYS A 43 8.00 -7.46 -16.46
CA LYS A 43 8.57 -6.13 -16.67
C LYS A 43 9.57 -5.84 -15.57
N LEU A 44 10.85 -5.98 -15.87
CA LEU A 44 11.93 -5.58 -14.97
C LEU A 44 12.07 -4.06 -14.92
N GLY A 45 12.15 -3.49 -13.72
CA GLY A 45 12.35 -2.07 -13.48
C GLY A 45 13.80 -1.71 -13.14
N GLN A 46 14.77 -2.56 -13.50
CA GLN A 46 16.16 -2.42 -13.11
C GLN A 46 16.92 -1.38 -13.94
N MET A 47 17.96 -0.82 -13.34
CA MET A 47 19.00 -0.07 -14.03
C MET A 47 20.23 -0.97 -14.23
N LEU A 48 20.77 -1.02 -15.45
CA LEU A 48 21.96 -1.80 -15.76
C LEU A 48 23.19 -0.87 -15.80
N ILE A 49 24.26 -1.23 -15.10
CA ILE A 49 25.55 -0.57 -15.25
C ILE A 49 26.32 -1.20 -16.41
N ASP A 50 26.21 -2.52 -16.56
CA ASP A 50 26.81 -3.26 -17.66
C ASP A 50 26.04 -4.56 -17.95
N SER A 51 26.49 -5.30 -18.96
CA SER A 51 25.82 -6.51 -19.43
C SER A 51 25.86 -7.69 -18.45
N THR A 52 26.75 -7.69 -17.46
CA THR A 52 26.83 -8.76 -16.47
C THR A 52 25.64 -8.75 -15.49
N GLU A 53 24.94 -7.63 -15.41
CA GLU A 53 23.73 -7.49 -14.58
C GLU A 53 22.44 -8.03 -15.25
N ILE A 54 22.52 -8.43 -16.53
CA ILE A 54 21.35 -9.01 -17.25
C ILE A 54 21.09 -10.41 -16.72
N GLN A 55 19.96 -10.55 -16.02
CA GLN A 55 19.54 -11.84 -15.48
C GLN A 55 18.05 -12.02 -15.63
N SER A 56 17.56 -13.27 -15.46
CA SER A 56 16.11 -13.53 -15.49
C SER A 56 15.41 -12.90 -14.27
N PRO A 57 14.10 -12.59 -14.40
CA PRO A 57 13.32 -12.04 -13.30
C PRO A 57 13.45 -12.84 -12.01
N LYS A 58 13.33 -14.16 -12.09
CA LYS A 58 13.44 -15.05 -10.94
C LYS A 58 14.82 -15.03 -10.29
N LYS A 59 15.88 -14.83 -11.07
CA LYS A 59 17.24 -14.76 -10.54
C LYS A 59 17.52 -13.43 -9.85
N LEU A 60 16.97 -12.33 -10.37
CA LEU A 60 17.09 -10.98 -9.80
C LEU A 60 16.23 -10.81 -8.55
N HIS A 61 14.99 -11.31 -8.59
CA HIS A 61 13.97 -11.10 -7.58
C HIS A 61 13.28 -12.40 -7.17
N PRO A 62 14.02 -13.37 -6.56
CA PRO A 62 13.45 -14.68 -6.28
C PRO A 62 12.24 -14.66 -5.34
N THR A 63 12.10 -13.59 -4.56
CA THR A 63 10.92 -13.36 -3.72
C THR A 63 9.74 -12.84 -4.53
N PHE A 64 9.97 -11.88 -5.45
CA PHE A 64 8.91 -11.09 -6.10
C PHE A 64 8.99 -11.10 -7.63
N TYR A 65 9.34 -12.24 -8.24
CA TYR A 65 9.52 -12.37 -9.69
C TYR A 65 8.23 -12.59 -10.48
N GLY A 66 7.14 -12.97 -9.80
CA GLY A 66 5.88 -13.32 -10.48
C GLY A 66 4.97 -12.11 -10.72
N CYS A 67 3.75 -12.38 -11.21
CA CYS A 67 2.68 -11.40 -11.37
C CYS A 67 3.06 -10.16 -12.18
N PHE A 68 3.89 -10.31 -13.22
CA PHE A 68 4.28 -9.29 -14.18
C PHE A 68 5.42 -8.35 -13.74
N ASP A 69 5.40 -7.79 -12.52
CA ASP A 69 6.46 -6.92 -12.00
C ASP A 69 6.60 -7.06 -10.46
N TRP A 70 7.64 -6.44 -9.93
CA TRP A 70 7.98 -6.56 -8.53
C TRP A 70 6.85 -6.12 -7.58
N HIS A 71 6.29 -4.94 -7.78
CA HIS A 71 5.21 -4.44 -6.90
C HIS A 71 3.91 -5.24 -7.07
N SER A 72 3.57 -5.70 -8.26
CA SER A 72 2.39 -6.56 -8.47
C SER A 72 2.56 -7.91 -7.77
N SER A 73 3.79 -8.43 -7.72
CA SER A 73 4.10 -9.61 -6.91
C SER A 73 3.91 -9.35 -5.42
N VAL A 74 4.39 -8.20 -4.90
CA VAL A 74 4.15 -7.79 -3.51
C VAL A 74 2.65 -7.69 -3.20
N HIS A 75 1.84 -7.11 -4.11
CA HIS A 75 0.37 -7.07 -3.98
C HIS A 75 -0.22 -8.49 -3.89
N GLY A 76 0.25 -9.39 -4.76
CA GLY A 76 -0.20 -10.78 -4.76
C GLY A 76 0.08 -11.47 -3.43
N HIS A 77 1.27 -11.28 -2.86
CA HIS A 77 1.63 -11.80 -1.54
C HIS A 77 0.75 -11.19 -0.45
N TRP A 78 0.61 -9.86 -0.43
CA TRP A 78 -0.24 -9.17 0.54
C TRP A 78 -1.69 -9.67 0.47
N SER A 79 -2.28 -9.74 -0.72
CA SER A 79 -3.68 -10.14 -0.89
C SER A 79 -3.93 -11.57 -0.39
N LEU A 80 -3.02 -12.51 -0.64
CA LEU A 80 -3.13 -13.87 -0.13
C LEU A 80 -2.99 -13.95 1.40
N VAL A 81 -2.05 -13.20 1.99
CA VAL A 81 -1.93 -13.13 3.46
C VAL A 81 -3.18 -12.53 4.08
N TYR A 82 -3.71 -11.44 3.50
CA TYR A 82 -4.96 -10.81 3.96
C TYR A 82 -6.14 -11.78 3.89
N LEU A 83 -6.32 -12.50 2.76
CA LEU A 83 -7.42 -13.43 2.58
C LEU A 83 -7.31 -14.62 3.53
N LEU A 84 -6.11 -15.18 3.74
CA LEU A 84 -5.89 -16.27 4.72
C LEU A 84 -6.25 -15.84 6.15
N LYS A 85 -5.90 -14.61 6.52
CA LYS A 85 -6.20 -14.04 7.84
C LYS A 85 -7.70 -13.82 8.06
N LYS A 86 -8.42 -13.39 7.04
CA LYS A 86 -9.86 -13.07 7.11
C LYS A 86 -10.77 -14.28 6.91
N TYR A 87 -10.33 -15.27 6.12
CA TYR A 87 -11.10 -16.43 5.71
C TYR A 87 -10.37 -17.73 6.06
N PRO A 88 -10.49 -18.25 7.30
CA PRO A 88 -9.78 -19.46 7.73
C PRO A 88 -10.06 -20.69 6.87
N ASN A 89 -11.24 -20.74 6.23
CA ASN A 89 -11.70 -21.82 5.34
C ASN A 89 -11.45 -21.54 3.86
N LEU A 90 -10.49 -20.64 3.53
CA LEU A 90 -10.12 -20.33 2.14
C LEU A 90 -9.69 -21.61 1.43
N ALA A 91 -10.21 -21.82 0.22
CA ALA A 91 -9.77 -22.93 -0.63
C ALA A 91 -8.29 -22.82 -0.95
N ASN A 92 -7.63 -23.95 -1.15
CA ASN A 92 -6.19 -24.00 -1.45
C ASN A 92 -5.27 -23.37 -0.37
N LYS A 93 -5.77 -23.25 0.88
CA LYS A 93 -5.01 -22.66 2.01
C LYS A 93 -3.58 -23.19 2.10
N GLU A 94 -3.42 -24.51 2.09
CA GLU A 94 -2.10 -25.16 2.22
C GLU A 94 -1.18 -24.82 1.03
N GLN A 95 -1.72 -24.81 -0.19
CA GLN A 95 -0.96 -24.44 -1.38
C GLN A 95 -0.51 -22.97 -1.33
N ILE A 96 -1.39 -22.08 -0.87
CA ILE A 96 -1.07 -20.65 -0.69
C ILE A 96 0.07 -20.51 0.32
N ILE A 97 -0.05 -21.13 1.49
CA ILE A 97 0.97 -21.07 2.55
C ILE A 97 2.31 -21.58 2.02
N GLN A 98 2.31 -22.70 1.29
CA GLN A 98 3.53 -23.27 0.74
C GLN A 98 4.22 -22.33 -0.26
N LYS A 99 3.45 -21.67 -1.15
CA LYS A 99 4.01 -20.69 -2.09
C LYS A 99 4.58 -19.46 -1.37
N LEU A 100 3.85 -18.93 -0.39
CA LEU A 100 4.32 -17.82 0.43
C LEU A 100 5.63 -18.16 1.17
N LYS A 101 5.73 -19.35 1.77
CA LYS A 101 6.95 -19.83 2.43
C LYS A 101 8.12 -19.98 1.47
N THR A 102 7.87 -20.53 0.29
CA THR A 102 8.92 -20.67 -0.74
C THR A 102 9.46 -19.31 -1.17
N ASN A 103 8.57 -18.36 -1.47
CA ASN A 103 8.97 -17.05 -1.97
C ASN A 103 9.61 -16.18 -0.88
N LEU A 104 9.03 -16.14 0.32
CA LEU A 104 9.51 -15.32 1.45
C LEU A 104 10.53 -16.10 2.33
N SER A 105 11.31 -16.99 1.73
CA SER A 105 12.42 -17.65 2.45
C SER A 105 13.54 -16.66 2.77
N LYS A 106 14.36 -16.96 3.79
CA LYS A 106 15.48 -16.10 4.17
C LYS A 106 16.48 -15.91 3.02
N GLU A 107 16.73 -16.98 2.26
CA GLU A 107 17.66 -17.00 1.13
C GLU A 107 17.17 -16.07 0.03
N ASN A 108 15.90 -16.15 -0.34
CA ASN A 108 15.30 -15.28 -1.35
C ASN A 108 15.28 -13.81 -0.92
N ILE A 109 14.93 -13.55 0.34
CA ILE A 109 14.95 -12.19 0.92
C ILE A 109 16.37 -11.62 0.92
N GLN A 110 17.40 -12.43 1.15
CA GLN A 110 18.78 -11.96 1.09
C GLN A 110 19.16 -11.47 -0.31
N VAL A 111 18.71 -12.15 -1.37
CA VAL A 111 18.94 -11.71 -2.76
C VAL A 111 18.26 -10.36 -3.03
N GLU A 112 17.03 -10.15 -2.53
CA GLU A 112 16.35 -8.85 -2.64
C GLU A 112 17.11 -7.73 -1.89
N ILE A 113 17.65 -8.05 -0.72
CA ILE A 113 18.48 -7.12 0.07
C ILE A 113 19.75 -6.75 -0.71
N ASP A 114 20.44 -7.71 -1.27
CA ASP A 114 21.66 -7.49 -2.04
C ASP A 114 21.37 -6.63 -3.28
N TYR A 115 20.24 -6.89 -3.96
CA TYR A 115 19.79 -6.08 -5.08
C TYR A 115 19.51 -4.63 -4.66
N LEU A 116 18.71 -4.43 -3.61
CA LEU A 116 18.38 -3.10 -3.11
C LEU A 116 19.61 -2.33 -2.60
N ASN A 117 20.65 -3.00 -2.16
CA ASN A 117 21.89 -2.36 -1.70
C ASN A 117 22.81 -1.88 -2.85
N LYS A 118 22.49 -2.19 -4.10
CA LYS A 118 23.22 -1.63 -5.26
C LYS A 118 23.06 -0.11 -5.30
N LYS A 119 24.15 0.60 -5.52
CA LYS A 119 24.17 2.08 -5.50
C LYS A 119 23.25 2.71 -6.54
N HIS A 120 23.10 2.09 -7.69
CA HIS A 120 22.28 2.56 -8.81
C HIS A 120 20.80 2.20 -8.67
N GLU A 121 20.44 1.28 -7.76
CA GLU A 121 19.04 0.85 -7.53
C GLU A 121 18.35 1.61 -6.38
N LYS A 122 18.88 2.75 -5.96
CA LYS A 122 18.29 3.57 -4.88
C LYS A 122 16.86 4.04 -5.13
N SER A 123 16.47 4.14 -6.40
CA SER A 123 15.12 4.56 -6.80
C SER A 123 14.20 3.40 -7.20
N PHE A 124 14.70 2.16 -7.17
CA PHE A 124 13.90 0.99 -7.52
C PHE A 124 12.62 0.94 -6.70
N GLU A 125 11.48 0.85 -7.39
CA GLU A 125 10.12 0.77 -6.80
C GLU A 125 9.67 1.95 -5.92
N ARG A 126 10.34 3.07 -5.98
CA ARG A 126 10.07 4.28 -5.17
C ARG A 126 8.84 5.05 -5.68
N THR A 127 7.82 5.32 -4.87
CA THR A 127 7.58 4.91 -3.49
C THR A 127 6.47 3.84 -3.41
N TYR A 128 5.89 3.48 -4.54
CA TYR A 128 4.72 2.60 -4.66
C TYR A 128 5.03 1.19 -4.15
N GLY A 129 6.07 0.56 -4.69
CA GLY A 129 6.48 -0.77 -4.26
C GLY A 129 6.94 -0.79 -2.79
N TRP A 130 7.65 0.27 -2.35
CA TRP A 130 8.04 0.41 -0.94
C TRP A 130 6.83 0.44 0.00
N ASN A 131 5.80 1.20 -0.38
CA ASN A 131 4.56 1.32 0.36
C ASN A 131 3.84 -0.02 0.50
N TRP A 132 3.77 -0.78 -0.59
CA TRP A 132 3.15 -2.11 -0.59
C TRP A 132 3.96 -3.15 0.18
N LEU A 133 5.30 -3.08 0.16
CA LEU A 133 6.13 -3.97 0.97
C LEU A 133 5.87 -3.77 2.47
N LEU A 134 5.78 -2.51 2.92
CA LEU A 134 5.43 -2.22 4.32
C LEU A 134 4.00 -2.63 4.66
N LYS A 135 3.08 -2.57 3.70
CA LYS A 135 1.72 -3.11 3.87
C LYS A 135 1.73 -4.63 4.04
N LEU A 136 2.52 -5.36 3.25
CA LEU A 136 2.70 -6.80 3.39
C LEU A 136 3.31 -7.14 4.76
N GLN A 137 4.35 -6.42 5.18
CA GLN A 137 4.98 -6.62 6.49
C GLN A 137 3.97 -6.42 7.63
N LEU A 138 3.17 -5.36 7.56
CA LEU A 138 2.11 -5.08 8.54
C LEU A 138 1.08 -6.22 8.60
N GLU A 139 0.67 -6.73 7.44
CA GLU A 139 -0.33 -7.81 7.38
C GLU A 139 0.19 -9.10 8.01
N LEU A 140 1.45 -9.44 7.76
CA LEU A 140 2.13 -10.59 8.38
C LEU A 140 2.28 -10.42 9.90
N GLU A 141 2.74 -9.26 10.38
CA GLU A 141 2.94 -8.99 11.81
C GLU A 141 1.62 -8.93 12.61
N THR A 142 0.51 -8.60 11.95
CA THR A 142 -0.82 -8.55 12.59
C THR A 142 -1.64 -9.82 12.42
N SER A 143 -1.10 -10.84 11.77
CA SER A 143 -1.73 -12.14 11.61
C SER A 143 -1.40 -13.06 12.79
N ASN A 144 -2.43 -13.78 13.29
CA ASN A 144 -2.27 -14.80 14.32
C ASN A 144 -1.92 -16.18 13.75
N GLU A 145 -1.88 -16.32 12.43
CA GLU A 145 -1.56 -17.58 11.76
C GLU A 145 -0.08 -17.96 12.00
N PRO A 146 0.22 -19.21 12.38
CA PRO A 146 1.59 -19.62 12.74
C PRO A 146 2.63 -19.33 11.65
N PHE A 147 2.28 -19.56 10.36
CA PHE A 147 3.18 -19.30 9.24
C PHE A 147 3.53 -17.81 9.09
N ALA A 148 2.62 -16.92 9.43
CA ALA A 148 2.81 -15.48 9.23
C ALA A 148 3.92 -14.92 10.11
N LYS A 149 4.07 -15.43 11.33
CA LYS A 149 5.14 -15.02 12.25
C LYS A 149 6.54 -15.31 11.68
N GLU A 150 6.72 -16.51 11.11
CA GLU A 150 7.95 -16.90 10.44
C GLU A 150 8.25 -15.96 9.26
N LEU A 151 7.26 -15.75 8.38
CA LEU A 151 7.42 -14.93 7.19
C LEU A 151 7.64 -13.45 7.53
N ALA A 152 6.99 -12.94 8.59
CA ALA A 152 7.24 -11.59 9.09
C ALA A 152 8.70 -11.41 9.53
N GLN A 153 9.27 -12.40 10.23
CA GLN A 153 10.67 -12.38 10.64
C GLN A 153 11.63 -12.42 9.44
N ASN A 154 11.31 -13.23 8.43
CA ASN A 154 12.11 -13.32 7.22
C ASN A 154 12.10 -12.00 6.43
N LEU A 155 10.93 -11.37 6.29
CA LEU A 155 10.75 -10.13 5.51
C LEU A 155 11.29 -8.88 6.23
N LYS A 156 11.43 -8.91 7.55
CA LYS A 156 11.79 -7.74 8.38
C LYS A 156 13.08 -7.02 7.95
N PRO A 157 14.18 -7.72 7.63
CA PRO A 157 15.42 -7.07 7.18
C PRO A 157 15.21 -6.24 5.90
N LEU A 158 14.45 -6.75 4.93
CA LEU A 158 14.12 -6.03 3.70
C LEU A 158 13.24 -4.80 4.00
N SER A 159 12.26 -4.94 4.89
CA SER A 159 11.41 -3.82 5.35
C SER A 159 12.22 -2.72 6.03
N ASN A 160 13.26 -3.06 6.78
CA ASN A 160 14.14 -2.08 7.42
C ASN A 160 14.90 -1.23 6.37
N ILE A 161 15.38 -1.84 5.30
CA ILE A 161 16.01 -1.10 4.18
C ILE A 161 15.02 -0.11 3.56
N ILE A 162 13.78 -0.50 3.36
CA ILE A 162 12.74 0.38 2.83
C ILE A 162 12.47 1.55 3.79
N ILE A 163 12.43 1.31 5.09
CA ILE A 163 12.29 2.36 6.11
C ILE A 163 13.43 3.38 6.02
N GLU A 164 14.67 2.90 5.94
CA GLU A 164 15.86 3.75 5.80
C GLU A 164 15.80 4.59 4.53
N ARG A 165 15.37 3.99 3.42
CA ARG A 165 15.15 4.70 2.15
C ARG A 165 14.11 5.80 2.23
N TYR A 166 13.00 5.60 2.94
CA TYR A 166 12.02 6.67 3.19
C TYR A 166 12.64 7.82 3.96
N ILE A 167 13.36 7.51 5.05
CA ILE A 167 14.00 8.52 5.91
C ILE A 167 15.05 9.32 5.11
N GLU A 168 15.82 8.66 4.24
CA GLU A 168 16.82 9.32 3.40
C GLU A 168 16.20 10.14 2.26
N PHE A 169 15.12 9.64 1.64
CA PHE A 169 14.55 10.22 0.42
C PHE A 169 13.63 11.40 0.70
N LEU A 170 12.71 11.30 1.67
CA LEU A 170 11.65 12.28 1.86
C LEU A 170 12.17 13.71 2.07
N PRO A 171 13.23 13.97 2.86
CA PRO A 171 13.77 15.32 2.99
C PRO A 171 14.32 15.93 1.70
N LYS A 172 14.72 15.10 0.71
CA LYS A 172 15.27 15.51 -0.58
C LYS A 172 14.19 15.81 -1.62
N LEU A 173 12.94 15.37 -1.38
CA LEU A 173 11.82 15.57 -2.29
C LEU A 173 11.32 17.01 -2.20
N LEU A 174 11.62 17.83 -3.21
CA LEU A 174 11.23 19.24 -3.23
C LEU A 174 9.74 19.45 -3.53
N TYR A 175 9.18 18.66 -4.44
CA TYR A 175 7.79 18.73 -4.87
C TYR A 175 7.16 17.34 -4.85
N PRO A 176 5.91 17.19 -4.38
CA PRO A 176 5.22 15.91 -4.44
C PRO A 176 4.70 15.65 -5.86
N VAL A 177 4.59 14.39 -6.21
CA VAL A 177 3.92 13.93 -7.44
C VAL A 177 2.44 13.72 -7.13
N ARG A 178 1.56 14.48 -7.81
CA ARG A 178 0.11 14.48 -7.63
C ARG A 178 -0.64 13.89 -8.84
N VAL A 179 -0.13 12.78 -9.38
CA VAL A 179 -0.80 12.04 -10.47
C VAL A 179 -1.46 10.78 -9.91
N GLY A 180 -2.48 10.26 -10.59
CA GLY A 180 -3.20 9.06 -10.16
C GLY A 180 -2.50 7.74 -10.54
N THR A 181 -1.18 7.72 -10.64
CA THR A 181 -0.39 6.54 -11.02
C THR A 181 0.61 6.15 -9.93
N HIS A 182 1.46 5.13 -10.19
CA HIS A 182 2.43 4.57 -9.24
C HIS A 182 3.34 5.62 -8.55
N SER A 183 3.61 6.74 -9.21
CA SER A 183 4.46 7.80 -8.65
C SER A 183 3.78 8.71 -7.64
N ASN A 184 2.47 8.53 -7.36
CA ASN A 184 1.72 9.35 -6.39
C ASN A 184 2.39 9.36 -5.02
N THR A 185 2.79 10.55 -4.56
CA THR A 185 3.54 10.69 -3.30
C THR A 185 2.64 10.44 -2.09
N ALA A 186 1.40 10.92 -2.08
CA ALA A 186 0.50 10.76 -0.95
C ALA A 186 0.16 9.27 -0.73
N PHE A 187 -0.21 8.55 -1.79
CA PHE A 187 -0.39 7.10 -1.74
C PHE A 187 0.85 6.39 -1.23
N GLY A 188 2.03 6.75 -1.78
CA GLY A 188 3.31 6.17 -1.40
C GLY A 188 3.66 6.32 0.09
N LEU A 189 3.00 7.21 0.83
CA LEU A 189 3.23 7.44 2.27
C LEU A 189 2.16 6.79 3.17
N THR A 190 0.99 6.44 2.63
CA THR A 190 -0.17 6.03 3.42
C THR A 190 0.06 4.75 4.22
N ASN A 191 0.43 3.64 3.55
CA ASN A 191 0.70 2.38 4.27
C ASN A 191 2.03 2.43 5.04
N ALA A 192 3.00 3.22 4.58
CA ALA A 192 4.25 3.46 5.31
C ALA A 192 3.96 4.14 6.66
N TRP A 193 3.02 5.09 6.70
CA TRP A 193 2.55 5.70 7.93
C TRP A 193 1.85 4.69 8.84
N ASP A 194 0.91 3.91 8.30
CA ASP A 194 0.19 2.88 9.06
C ASP A 194 1.18 1.87 9.70
N TYR A 195 2.21 1.46 8.93
CA TYR A 195 3.28 0.61 9.44
C TYR A 195 4.14 1.30 10.51
N ALA A 196 4.49 2.57 10.33
CA ALA A 196 5.27 3.36 11.29
C ALA A 196 4.57 3.48 12.65
N ILE A 197 3.24 3.68 12.63
CA ILE A 197 2.41 3.71 13.85
C ILE A 197 2.39 2.34 14.53
N PHE A 198 2.10 1.28 13.78
CA PHE A 198 2.03 -0.08 14.33
C PHE A 198 3.36 -0.52 14.94
N SER A 199 4.46 -0.33 14.22
CA SER A 199 5.82 -0.73 14.65
C SER A 199 6.43 0.21 15.70
N LYS A 200 5.74 1.31 16.02
CA LYS A 200 6.23 2.39 16.92
C LYS A 200 7.58 2.96 16.47
N ASN A 201 7.82 3.00 15.15
CA ASN A 201 9.05 3.56 14.59
C ASN A 201 8.98 5.10 14.57
N GLU A 202 9.48 5.73 15.61
CA GLU A 202 9.41 7.19 15.79
C GLU A 202 10.15 7.97 14.68
N LEU A 203 11.26 7.45 14.18
CA LEU A 203 12.03 8.11 13.12
C LEU A 203 11.24 8.13 11.81
N LEU A 204 10.61 7.02 11.44
CA LEU A 204 9.77 6.94 10.24
C LEU A 204 8.52 7.81 10.41
N GLN A 205 7.85 7.77 11.56
CA GLN A 205 6.70 8.62 11.86
C GLN A 205 7.07 10.11 11.71
N LYS A 206 8.17 10.53 12.32
CA LYS A 206 8.67 11.91 12.23
C LYS A 206 8.93 12.30 10.79
N SER A 207 9.70 11.49 10.06
CA SER A 207 10.04 11.75 8.65
C SER A 207 8.80 11.89 7.78
N ILE A 208 7.84 10.96 7.89
CA ILE A 208 6.60 11.01 7.09
C ILE A 208 5.77 12.24 7.46
N LYS A 209 5.53 12.47 8.76
CA LYS A 209 4.70 13.58 9.24
C LYS A 209 5.24 14.95 8.84
N GLU A 210 6.53 15.20 9.04
CA GLU A 210 7.17 16.47 8.69
C GLU A 210 7.11 16.72 7.18
N ASN A 211 7.40 15.71 6.38
CA ASN A 211 7.40 15.86 4.93
C ASN A 211 5.98 15.91 4.35
N ALA A 212 5.01 15.17 4.86
CA ALA A 212 3.63 15.29 4.43
C ALA A 212 3.07 16.69 4.74
N ASN A 213 3.33 17.25 5.92
CA ASN A 213 2.95 18.62 6.23
C ASN A 213 3.62 19.62 5.30
N ARG A 214 4.91 19.49 5.05
CA ARG A 214 5.65 20.37 4.14
C ARG A 214 5.12 20.33 2.71
N LEU A 215 4.72 19.16 2.24
CA LEU A 215 4.34 18.92 0.85
C LEU A 215 2.86 19.21 0.57
N PHE A 216 1.96 18.99 1.56
CA PHE A 216 0.52 18.96 1.32
C PHE A 216 -0.31 19.91 2.19
N GLN A 217 0.22 20.39 3.33
CA GLN A 217 -0.59 21.18 4.26
C GLN A 217 -1.14 22.48 3.65
N LYS A 218 -0.48 23.02 2.63
CA LYS A 218 -0.87 24.26 1.95
C LYS A 218 -1.73 24.03 0.71
N ASP A 219 -2.03 22.79 0.35
CA ASP A 219 -2.84 22.49 -0.82
C ASP A 219 -4.30 22.86 -0.61
N GLU A 220 -4.87 23.53 -1.61
CA GLU A 220 -6.25 24.04 -1.58
C GLU A 220 -6.93 23.80 -2.95
N ASN A 221 -8.27 23.69 -2.92
CA ASN A 221 -9.09 23.61 -4.15
C ASN A 221 -8.69 22.45 -5.08
N CYS A 222 -8.51 21.24 -4.55
CA CYS A 222 -8.14 20.08 -5.37
C CYS A 222 -9.10 19.91 -6.55
N PRO A 223 -8.58 19.75 -7.79
CA PRO A 223 -9.39 19.75 -9.01
C PRO A 223 -10.05 18.39 -9.28
N PHE A 224 -10.96 17.93 -8.42
CA PHE A 224 -11.69 16.67 -8.59
C PHE A 224 -12.36 16.50 -9.97
N ASN A 225 -12.72 17.61 -10.61
CA ASN A 225 -13.34 17.59 -11.94
C ASN A 225 -12.34 17.27 -13.07
N TRP A 226 -11.05 17.16 -12.77
CA TRP A 226 -10.02 16.74 -13.72
C TRP A 226 -9.67 15.26 -13.57
N GLU A 227 -10.20 14.61 -12.52
CA GLU A 227 -9.95 13.20 -12.25
C GLU A 227 -11.06 12.31 -12.84
N PRO A 228 -10.71 11.13 -13.36
CA PRO A 228 -9.34 10.65 -13.60
C PRO A 228 -8.69 11.34 -14.79
N SER A 229 -7.35 11.53 -14.77
CA SER A 229 -6.56 12.05 -15.87
C SER A 229 -5.81 10.92 -16.56
N GLY A 230 -5.85 10.89 -17.90
CA GLY A 230 -5.03 9.99 -18.71
C GLY A 230 -5.09 8.53 -18.27
N THR A 231 -4.03 8.06 -17.67
CA THR A 231 -3.84 6.66 -17.21
C THR A 231 -4.03 6.49 -15.70
N ASP A 232 -4.68 7.43 -15.04
CA ASP A 232 -4.91 7.37 -13.59
C ASP A 232 -5.74 6.14 -13.20
N PHE A 233 -5.29 5.44 -12.17
CA PHE A 233 -6.03 4.38 -11.49
C PHE A 233 -6.25 4.69 -10.00
N LEU A 234 -5.68 5.80 -9.51
CA LEU A 234 -5.92 6.40 -8.21
C LEU A 234 -6.52 7.80 -8.42
N SER A 235 -7.29 8.28 -7.46
CA SER A 235 -7.66 9.69 -7.38
C SER A 235 -6.61 10.46 -6.59
N PRO A 236 -5.79 11.32 -7.20
CA PRO A 236 -4.80 12.13 -6.49
C PRO A 236 -5.38 12.89 -5.29
N CYS A 237 -6.56 13.50 -5.46
CA CYS A 237 -7.23 14.23 -4.39
C CYS A 237 -7.64 13.31 -3.23
N MET A 238 -8.17 12.11 -3.52
CA MET A 238 -8.56 11.15 -2.47
C MET A 238 -7.35 10.60 -1.72
N GLU A 239 -6.25 10.33 -2.42
CA GLU A 239 -5.02 9.84 -1.79
C GLU A 239 -4.42 10.89 -0.84
N GLU A 240 -4.43 12.15 -1.24
CA GLU A 240 -3.96 13.23 -0.39
C GLU A 240 -4.85 13.41 0.85
N MET A 241 -6.17 13.36 0.68
CA MET A 241 -7.11 13.36 1.82
C MET A 241 -6.88 12.18 2.75
N ALA A 242 -6.68 10.97 2.20
CA ALA A 242 -6.46 9.76 2.99
C ALA A 242 -5.16 9.84 3.81
N LEU A 243 -4.08 10.40 3.25
CA LEU A 243 -2.84 10.63 3.97
C LEU A 243 -3.00 11.69 5.06
N MET A 244 -3.55 12.87 4.71
CA MET A 244 -3.66 14.00 5.65
C MET A 244 -4.63 13.69 6.79
N GLN A 245 -5.67 12.87 6.57
CA GLN A 245 -6.55 12.37 7.63
C GLN A 245 -5.79 11.55 8.69
N ARG A 246 -4.76 10.81 8.28
CA ARG A 246 -3.95 10.00 9.18
C ARG A 246 -2.94 10.82 9.98
N ILE A 247 -2.47 11.91 9.38
CA ILE A 247 -1.36 12.71 9.93
C ILE A 247 -1.85 13.85 10.81
N LEU A 248 -2.93 14.53 10.41
CA LEU A 248 -3.45 15.68 11.12
C LEU A 248 -4.40 15.28 12.25
N PRO A 249 -4.37 15.99 13.41
CA PRO A 249 -5.43 15.88 14.39
C PRO A 249 -6.80 16.20 13.76
N LYS A 250 -7.86 15.52 14.20
CA LYS A 250 -9.20 15.61 13.61
C LYS A 250 -9.68 17.04 13.33
N LYS A 251 -9.47 17.97 14.27
CA LYS A 251 -9.89 19.38 14.12
C LYS A 251 -9.10 20.10 13.02
N GLU A 252 -7.79 19.86 12.95
CA GLU A 252 -6.91 20.43 11.93
C GLU A 252 -7.23 19.85 10.57
N PHE A 253 -7.42 18.53 10.47
CA PHE A 253 -7.84 17.86 9.24
C PHE A 253 -9.15 18.44 8.70
N LEU A 254 -10.17 18.61 9.52
CA LEU A 254 -11.46 19.19 9.07
C LEU A 254 -11.31 20.64 8.59
N THR A 255 -10.41 21.41 9.19
CA THR A 255 -10.12 22.78 8.75
C THR A 255 -9.39 22.79 7.41
N TRP A 256 -8.39 21.94 7.26
CA TRP A 256 -7.66 21.75 6.02
C TRP A 256 -8.58 21.23 4.90
N LEU A 257 -9.38 20.21 5.18
CA LEU A 257 -10.30 19.58 4.21
C LEU A 257 -11.29 20.58 3.61
N LYS A 258 -11.80 21.52 4.40
CA LYS A 258 -12.72 22.57 3.90
C LYS A 258 -12.06 23.47 2.85
N LYS A 259 -10.77 23.69 2.93
CA LYS A 259 -9.99 24.47 1.95
C LYS A 259 -9.57 23.60 0.77
N PHE A 260 -9.14 22.38 1.04
CA PHE A 260 -8.68 21.44 0.04
C PHE A 260 -9.80 20.96 -0.87
N ALA A 261 -10.95 20.62 -0.31
CA ALA A 261 -12.10 20.07 -1.02
C ALA A 261 -13.41 20.82 -0.71
N PRO A 262 -13.52 22.14 -0.99
CA PRO A 262 -14.66 22.96 -0.59
C PRO A 262 -15.97 22.50 -1.21
N ARG A 263 -15.93 21.81 -2.36
CA ARG A 263 -17.13 21.28 -3.04
C ARG A 263 -17.81 20.16 -2.25
N LEU A 264 -17.07 19.35 -1.48
CA LEU A 264 -17.67 18.28 -0.66
C LEU A 264 -18.67 18.77 0.38
N PHE A 265 -18.61 20.05 0.74
CA PHE A 265 -19.48 20.68 1.73
C PHE A 265 -20.65 21.47 1.11
N LYS A 266 -20.80 21.46 -0.19
CA LYS A 266 -21.93 22.10 -0.89
C LYS A 266 -23.12 21.14 -0.97
N LYS A 267 -24.35 21.67 -0.79
CA LYS A 267 -25.60 20.88 -0.83
C LYS A 267 -25.89 20.23 -2.19
N ASP A 268 -25.32 20.78 -3.25
CA ASP A 268 -25.50 20.37 -4.65
C ASP A 268 -24.34 19.51 -5.19
N TYR A 269 -23.47 19.06 -4.31
CA TYR A 269 -22.42 18.13 -4.69
C TYR A 269 -23.04 16.78 -5.09
N LYS A 270 -22.85 16.40 -6.38
CA LYS A 270 -23.31 15.13 -6.95
C LYS A 270 -22.10 14.32 -7.44
#